data_cee969bd1d49e7e4d80ad6956feffc60
#
_entry.id   cee969bd1d49e7e4d80ad6956feffc60
#
_cell.length_a   1.000
_cell.length_b   1.000
_cell.length_c   1.000
_cell.angle_alpha   90.00
_cell.angle_beta   90.00
_cell.angle_gamma   90.00
#
_symmetry.space_group_name_H-M   'P 1'
#
loop_
_entity.id
_entity.type
_entity.pdbx_description
1 polymer ?
#
loop_
_entity_poly.entity_id
_entity_poly.type
_entity_poly.pdbx_seq_one_letter_code
_entity_poly.pdbx_strand_id
1 'polypeptide(L)'
;MSEPKNSLSASRIKTLQSCSWMYYAKYVIGIPDKSNDGANRGTICHLIFEVLGEPRRKKIYDKIIKKQDVFSVKSVEKLIFKHAKRLGVNDDDNIELIKKMTLNGLMYDFFGLSAGKPALAVSEQDFDIVVNDGKFKYKIKGFIDKLFLYKKQKFALIRDFKTSRETFKGKEVKDNLQDYMYSLAVKHLFPEYSDRASEFLFLKFELDDSKNSGIIRMAPITDDDLEGFEHQLTAIQEYLDNFSEEDAYSNFASKQPFPKDKTFSGPLQCGFAKYPGQLKIDGTPMWACSCKWAFDYFSTVDENGKQLKSYFNESDIPEGQKYEKRSYKGCPAHQKKS
;
A
#
# COMPACT_ATOMS: atom_id res chain seq x y z
N MET A 1 -19.36 -11.41 22.25
CA MET A 1 -18.39 -10.30 22.11
C MET A 1 -18.85 -9.43 20.95
N SER A 2 -18.66 -8.10 21.02
CA SER A 2 -19.00 -7.18 19.91
C SER A 2 -18.10 -7.45 18.72
N GLU A 3 -18.58 -7.23 17.49
CA GLU A 3 -17.77 -7.33 16.29
C GLU A 3 -16.63 -6.29 16.28
N PRO A 4 -15.48 -6.60 15.59
CA PRO A 4 -14.42 -5.64 15.38
C PRO A 4 -14.91 -4.38 14.64
N LYS A 5 -14.67 -3.19 15.21
CA LYS A 5 -15.13 -1.91 14.62
C LYS A 5 -14.29 -1.45 13.45
N ASN A 6 -12.99 -1.70 13.52
CA ASN A 6 -12.01 -1.19 12.57
C ASN A 6 -11.42 -2.34 11.75
N SER A 7 -11.25 -2.14 10.44
CA SER A 7 -10.50 -3.10 9.63
C SER A 7 -9.00 -2.81 9.73
N LEU A 8 -8.21 -3.83 10.00
CA LEU A 8 -6.74 -3.78 9.95
C LEU A 8 -6.24 -4.00 8.53
N SER A 9 -5.12 -3.37 8.19
CA SER A 9 -4.32 -3.66 7.01
C SER A 9 -2.85 -3.40 7.34
N ALA A 10 -1.94 -3.96 6.57
CA ALA A 10 -0.51 -3.75 6.79
C ALA A 10 -0.14 -2.26 6.82
N SER A 11 -0.72 -1.44 5.94
CA SER A 11 -0.46 0.01 5.91
C SER A 11 -1.01 0.74 7.15
N ARG A 12 -2.19 0.35 7.64
CA ARG A 12 -2.77 0.94 8.87
C ARG A 12 -1.94 0.61 10.09
N ILE A 13 -1.54 -0.65 10.25
CA ILE A 13 -0.69 -1.09 11.37
C ILE A 13 0.67 -0.38 11.31
N LYS A 14 1.33 -0.34 10.15
CA LYS A 14 2.59 0.41 9.96
C LYS A 14 2.44 1.90 10.31
N THR A 15 1.32 2.52 9.94
CA THR A 15 1.05 3.92 10.27
C THR A 15 0.90 4.11 11.78
N LEU A 16 0.15 3.24 12.45
CA LEU A 16 -0.01 3.27 13.92
C LEU A 16 1.33 3.11 14.64
N GLN A 17 2.13 2.13 14.23
CA GLN A 17 3.46 1.88 14.80
C GLN A 17 4.43 3.05 14.56
N SER A 18 4.33 3.73 13.43
CA SER A 18 5.18 4.88 13.10
C SER A 18 4.80 6.14 13.86
N CYS A 19 3.51 6.43 13.95
CA CYS A 19 3.00 7.60 14.65
C CYS A 19 1.49 7.46 14.89
N SER A 20 1.08 7.32 16.15
CA SER A 20 -0.32 7.21 16.53
C SER A 20 -1.15 8.45 16.16
N TRP A 21 -0.58 9.66 16.19
CA TRP A 21 -1.26 10.85 15.69
C TRP A 21 -1.50 10.81 14.18
N MET A 22 -0.54 10.34 13.40
CA MET A 22 -0.74 10.18 11.95
C MET A 22 -1.84 9.15 11.66
N TYR A 23 -1.91 8.08 12.44
CA TYR A 23 -3.01 7.11 12.37
C TYR A 23 -4.36 7.78 12.67
N TYR A 24 -4.44 8.53 13.76
CA TYR A 24 -5.65 9.26 14.16
C TYR A 24 -6.11 10.23 13.08
N ALA A 25 -5.20 11.07 12.58
CA ALA A 25 -5.52 12.03 11.54
C ALA A 25 -6.03 11.38 10.26
N LYS A 26 -5.36 10.30 9.79
CA LYS A 26 -5.70 9.62 8.54
C LYS A 26 -6.94 8.74 8.61
N TYR A 27 -7.10 7.99 9.71
CA TYR A 27 -8.10 6.92 9.77
C TYR A 27 -9.26 7.18 10.73
N VAL A 28 -9.13 8.12 11.67
CA VAL A 28 -10.20 8.54 12.58
C VAL A 28 -10.78 9.88 12.13
N ILE A 29 -9.96 10.93 11.99
CA ILE A 29 -10.42 12.21 11.43
C ILE A 29 -10.71 12.08 9.94
N GLY A 30 -9.95 11.26 9.22
CA GLY A 30 -10.12 11.00 7.80
C GLY A 30 -9.68 12.16 6.92
N ILE A 31 -8.58 12.82 7.27
CA ILE A 31 -7.99 13.86 6.40
C ILE A 31 -7.57 13.27 5.04
N PRO A 32 -7.56 14.08 3.96
CA PRO A 32 -7.09 13.59 2.67
C PRO A 32 -5.60 13.24 2.72
N ASP A 33 -5.21 12.16 2.03
CA ASP A 33 -3.81 11.76 1.92
C ASP A 33 -3.21 12.31 0.61
N LYS A 34 -2.01 12.89 0.72
CA LYS A 34 -1.26 13.32 -0.47
C LYS A 34 -0.62 12.10 -1.12
N SER A 35 -1.08 11.78 -2.31
CA SER A 35 -0.34 10.87 -3.18
C SER A 35 0.94 11.54 -3.67
N ASN A 36 1.94 10.76 -4.02
CA ASN A 36 3.16 11.21 -4.67
C ASN A 36 3.34 10.47 -6.00
N ASP A 37 4.23 10.98 -6.84
CA ASP A 37 4.49 10.40 -8.17
C ASP A 37 4.81 8.90 -8.11
N GLY A 38 5.52 8.46 -7.06
CA GLY A 38 5.84 7.05 -6.86
C GLY A 38 4.59 6.19 -6.68
N ALA A 39 3.68 6.62 -5.82
CA ALA A 39 2.40 5.94 -5.58
C ALA A 39 1.50 6.01 -6.83
N ASN A 40 1.45 7.18 -7.50
CA ASN A 40 0.66 7.36 -8.72
C ASN A 40 1.13 6.47 -9.86
N ARG A 41 2.44 6.36 -10.07
CA ARG A 41 3.03 5.40 -11.03
C ARG A 41 2.69 3.95 -10.66
N GLY A 42 2.78 3.62 -9.36
CA GLY A 42 2.40 2.30 -8.85
C GLY A 42 0.95 1.95 -9.21
N THR A 43 0.01 2.85 -8.94
CA THR A 43 -1.40 2.68 -9.27
C THR A 43 -1.61 2.37 -10.77
N ILE A 44 -0.85 3.02 -11.65
CA ILE A 44 -0.96 2.76 -13.09
C ILE A 44 -0.40 1.37 -13.45
N CYS A 45 0.75 0.98 -12.90
CA CYS A 45 1.33 -0.35 -13.15
C CYS A 45 0.37 -1.46 -12.69
N HIS A 46 -0.18 -1.38 -11.47
CA HIS A 46 -1.14 -2.35 -10.96
C HIS A 46 -2.38 -2.46 -11.84
N LEU A 47 -2.95 -1.32 -12.26
CA LEU A 47 -4.07 -1.33 -13.20
C LEU A 47 -3.75 -2.09 -14.50
N ILE A 48 -2.55 -1.91 -15.05
CA ILE A 48 -2.18 -2.64 -16.28
C ILE A 48 -1.99 -4.12 -16.00
N PHE A 49 -1.43 -4.50 -14.85
CA PHE A 49 -1.29 -5.90 -14.45
C PHE A 49 -2.65 -6.58 -14.21
N GLU A 50 -3.58 -5.89 -13.58
CA GLU A 50 -4.95 -6.34 -13.42
C GLU A 50 -5.61 -6.60 -14.80
N VAL A 51 -5.61 -5.59 -15.67
CA VAL A 51 -6.20 -5.67 -17.00
C VAL A 51 -5.56 -6.79 -17.85
N LEU A 52 -4.23 -6.89 -17.89
CA LEU A 52 -3.53 -7.89 -18.70
C LEU A 52 -3.48 -9.28 -18.05
N GLY A 53 -3.79 -9.38 -16.76
CA GLY A 53 -3.96 -10.63 -16.04
C GLY A 53 -5.20 -11.42 -16.45
N GLU A 54 -6.18 -10.77 -17.08
CA GLU A 54 -7.38 -11.44 -17.57
C GLU A 54 -7.07 -12.38 -18.75
N PRO A 55 -7.53 -13.65 -18.76
CA PRO A 55 -7.26 -14.61 -19.83
C PRO A 55 -7.64 -14.11 -21.22
N ARG A 56 -8.74 -13.34 -21.33
CA ARG A 56 -9.21 -12.75 -22.61
C ARG A 56 -8.22 -11.72 -23.19
N ARG A 57 -7.30 -11.20 -22.40
CA ARG A 57 -6.30 -10.21 -22.82
C ARG A 57 -4.96 -10.83 -23.21
N LYS A 58 -4.84 -12.16 -23.16
CA LYS A 58 -3.57 -12.85 -23.45
C LYS A 58 -2.93 -12.45 -24.79
N LYS A 59 -3.71 -12.26 -25.83
CA LYS A 59 -3.19 -11.79 -27.14
C LYS A 59 -2.52 -10.41 -27.08
N ILE A 60 -3.03 -9.53 -26.21
CA ILE A 60 -2.46 -8.20 -25.97
C ILE A 60 -1.13 -8.34 -25.22
N TYR A 61 -1.14 -9.13 -24.15
CA TYR A 61 0.09 -9.48 -23.40
C TYR A 61 1.17 -10.06 -24.33
N ASP A 62 0.84 -11.13 -25.11
CA ASP A 62 1.78 -11.79 -26.00
C ASP A 62 2.39 -10.82 -27.03
N LYS A 63 1.62 -9.84 -27.53
CA LYS A 63 2.12 -8.81 -28.44
C LYS A 63 3.13 -7.88 -27.77
N ILE A 64 2.85 -7.44 -26.51
CA ILE A 64 3.76 -6.60 -25.73
C ILE A 64 5.07 -7.34 -25.48
N ILE A 65 5.01 -8.60 -25.04
CA ILE A 65 6.20 -9.40 -24.73
C ILE A 65 7.04 -9.65 -25.99
N LYS A 66 6.39 -10.01 -27.12
CA LYS A 66 7.08 -10.21 -28.41
C LYS A 66 7.82 -8.95 -28.87
N LYS A 67 7.26 -7.78 -28.61
CA LYS A 67 7.83 -6.49 -29.04
C LYS A 67 8.73 -5.86 -27.99
N GLN A 68 8.72 -6.38 -26.76
CA GLN A 68 9.37 -5.78 -25.59
C GLN A 68 9.03 -4.29 -25.42
N ASP A 69 7.80 -3.93 -25.77
CA ASP A 69 7.33 -2.55 -25.73
C ASP A 69 5.84 -2.50 -25.35
N VAL A 70 5.56 -1.88 -24.20
CA VAL A 70 4.20 -1.69 -23.67
C VAL A 70 3.35 -0.86 -24.64
N PHE A 71 3.94 0.12 -25.33
CA PHE A 71 3.26 0.99 -26.28
C PHE A 71 3.08 0.38 -27.68
N SER A 72 3.58 -0.83 -27.91
CA SER A 72 3.26 -1.60 -29.12
C SER A 72 1.74 -1.86 -29.28
N VAL A 73 0.96 -1.67 -28.20
CA VAL A 73 -0.50 -1.81 -28.18
C VAL A 73 -1.18 -0.48 -27.83
N LYS A 74 -1.79 0.16 -28.82
CA LYS A 74 -2.43 1.48 -28.71
C LYS A 74 -3.46 1.61 -27.60
N SER A 75 -4.22 0.55 -27.30
CA SER A 75 -5.20 0.60 -26.20
C SER A 75 -4.55 0.66 -24.83
N VAL A 76 -3.40 0.01 -24.63
CA VAL A 76 -2.62 0.05 -23.39
C VAL A 76 -1.95 1.42 -23.26
N GLU A 77 -1.33 1.93 -24.33
CA GLU A 77 -0.76 3.27 -24.36
C GLU A 77 -1.80 4.33 -23.95
N LYS A 78 -2.97 4.34 -24.60
CA LYS A 78 -4.08 5.25 -24.27
C LYS A 78 -4.53 5.15 -22.81
N LEU A 79 -4.58 3.92 -22.27
CA LEU A 79 -4.97 3.70 -20.89
C LEU A 79 -3.95 4.30 -19.91
N ILE A 80 -2.65 4.10 -20.16
CA ILE A 80 -1.56 4.67 -19.38
C ILE A 80 -1.64 6.20 -19.40
N PHE A 81 -1.70 6.83 -20.57
CA PHE A 81 -1.76 8.29 -20.68
C PHE A 81 -3.02 8.89 -20.03
N LYS A 82 -4.18 8.23 -20.16
CA LYS A 82 -5.41 8.67 -19.51
C LYS A 82 -5.24 8.73 -17.99
N HIS A 83 -4.68 7.66 -17.41
CA HIS A 83 -4.50 7.60 -15.96
C HIS A 83 -3.33 8.46 -15.47
N ALA A 84 -2.24 8.56 -16.23
CA ALA A 84 -1.12 9.45 -15.94
C ALA A 84 -1.56 10.91 -15.89
N LYS A 85 -2.37 11.37 -16.87
CA LYS A 85 -2.94 12.72 -16.87
C LYS A 85 -3.83 12.95 -15.66
N ARG A 86 -4.72 12.01 -15.33
CA ARG A 86 -5.62 12.11 -14.17
C ARG A 86 -4.85 12.20 -12.84
N LEU A 87 -3.71 11.52 -12.73
CA LEU A 87 -2.90 11.45 -11.52
C LEU A 87 -1.75 12.47 -11.49
N GLY A 88 -1.61 13.32 -12.52
CA GLY A 88 -0.59 14.36 -12.58
C GLY A 88 0.85 13.83 -12.76
N VAL A 89 1.02 12.67 -13.42
CA VAL A 89 2.31 12.04 -13.71
C VAL A 89 2.48 11.73 -15.20
N ASN A 90 2.10 12.70 -16.03
CA ASN A 90 2.08 12.55 -17.48
C ASN A 90 3.26 13.24 -18.22
N ASP A 91 4.27 13.67 -17.48
CA ASP A 91 5.56 14.10 -18.05
C ASP A 91 6.37 12.90 -18.55
N ASP A 92 7.34 13.18 -19.42
CA ASP A 92 8.11 12.16 -20.12
C ASP A 92 8.86 11.22 -19.15
N ASP A 93 9.46 11.74 -18.09
CA ASP A 93 10.20 10.95 -17.09
C ASP A 93 9.29 9.96 -16.38
N ASN A 94 8.11 10.41 -15.96
CA ASN A 94 7.12 9.56 -15.33
C ASN A 94 6.59 8.49 -16.30
N ILE A 95 6.30 8.85 -17.53
CA ILE A 95 5.82 7.91 -18.57
C ILE A 95 6.88 6.83 -18.86
N GLU A 96 8.15 7.20 -19.05
CA GLU A 96 9.22 6.22 -19.29
C GLU A 96 9.42 5.27 -18.09
N LEU A 97 9.32 5.79 -16.85
CA LEU A 97 9.36 4.94 -15.65
C LEU A 97 8.16 3.98 -15.58
N ILE A 98 6.95 4.43 -15.93
CA ILE A 98 5.76 3.58 -15.98
C ILE A 98 5.93 2.48 -17.04
N LYS A 99 6.42 2.83 -18.25
CA LYS A 99 6.70 1.85 -19.32
C LYS A 99 7.69 0.79 -18.84
N LYS A 100 8.83 1.22 -18.30
CA LYS A 100 9.88 0.31 -17.79
C LYS A 100 9.35 -0.63 -16.71
N MET A 101 8.72 -0.08 -15.67
CA MET A 101 8.19 -0.86 -14.56
C MET A 101 7.11 -1.84 -15.01
N THR A 102 6.22 -1.41 -15.89
CA THR A 102 5.17 -2.26 -16.46
C THR A 102 5.78 -3.41 -17.26
N LEU A 103 6.75 -3.11 -18.13
CA LEU A 103 7.41 -4.14 -18.94
C LEU A 103 8.13 -5.16 -18.06
N ASN A 104 8.89 -4.71 -17.06
CA ASN A 104 9.59 -5.59 -16.13
C ASN A 104 8.63 -6.57 -15.45
N GLY A 105 7.52 -6.08 -14.88
CA GLY A 105 6.52 -6.94 -14.23
C GLY A 105 5.82 -7.91 -15.18
N LEU A 106 5.58 -7.51 -16.44
CA LEU A 106 4.99 -8.40 -17.45
C LEU A 106 5.96 -9.47 -17.95
N MET A 107 7.26 -9.19 -18.01
CA MET A 107 8.26 -10.13 -18.48
C MET A 107 8.62 -11.21 -17.47
N TYR A 108 8.45 -10.95 -16.18
CA TYR A 108 8.83 -11.90 -15.14
C TYR A 108 7.67 -12.86 -14.79
N ASP A 109 7.67 -14.04 -15.39
CA ASP A 109 6.72 -15.14 -15.10
C ASP A 109 5.30 -14.67 -14.74
N PHE A 110 4.76 -13.74 -15.53
CA PHE A 110 3.55 -13.00 -15.21
C PHE A 110 2.32 -13.88 -14.94
N PHE A 111 2.28 -15.11 -15.48
CA PHE A 111 1.20 -16.07 -15.29
C PHE A 111 1.56 -17.21 -14.31
N GLY A 112 2.71 -17.14 -13.63
CA GLY A 112 3.11 -18.16 -12.64
C GLY A 112 3.38 -19.53 -13.26
N LEU A 113 3.94 -19.58 -14.46
CA LEU A 113 4.15 -20.84 -15.17
C LEU A 113 5.45 -21.56 -14.78
N SER A 114 6.37 -20.87 -14.12
CA SER A 114 7.68 -21.42 -13.69
C SER A 114 7.54 -22.58 -12.68
N ALA A 115 6.54 -22.52 -11.80
CA ALA A 115 6.23 -23.59 -10.85
C ALA A 115 5.23 -24.62 -11.38
N GLY A 116 4.89 -24.56 -12.69
CA GLY A 116 3.86 -25.34 -13.35
C GLY A 116 2.61 -24.55 -13.64
N LYS A 117 1.60 -25.18 -14.24
CA LYS A 117 0.34 -24.50 -14.55
C LYS A 117 -0.49 -24.33 -13.27
N PRO A 118 -0.77 -23.10 -12.82
CA PRO A 118 -1.64 -22.89 -11.67
C PRO A 118 -3.08 -23.33 -11.99
N ALA A 119 -3.79 -23.85 -11.00
CA ALA A 119 -5.22 -24.14 -11.08
C ALA A 119 -6.03 -22.83 -11.06
N LEU A 120 -5.53 -21.82 -10.37
CA LEU A 120 -6.11 -20.48 -10.31
C LEU A 120 -4.97 -19.46 -10.36
N ALA A 121 -5.14 -18.40 -11.15
CA ALA A 121 -4.30 -17.21 -11.20
C ALA A 121 -5.20 -15.98 -11.14
N VAL A 122 -5.12 -15.23 -10.04
CA VAL A 122 -5.97 -14.05 -9.80
C VAL A 122 -5.09 -12.82 -9.68
N SER A 123 -5.50 -11.70 -10.28
CA SER A 123 -4.95 -10.36 -10.03
C SER A 123 -5.88 -9.59 -9.11
N GLU A 124 -5.33 -8.77 -8.21
CA GLU A 124 -6.07 -7.96 -7.24
C GLU A 124 -7.09 -8.82 -6.43
N GLN A 125 -6.58 -9.94 -5.85
CA GLN A 125 -7.43 -10.77 -4.99
C GLN A 125 -7.77 -9.98 -3.72
N ASP A 126 -9.02 -9.57 -3.60
CA ASP A 126 -9.52 -8.91 -2.40
C ASP A 126 -9.74 -9.90 -1.24
N PHE A 127 -9.60 -9.39 -0.03
CA PHE A 127 -10.02 -10.08 1.19
C PHE A 127 -10.60 -9.09 2.20
N ASP A 128 -11.68 -9.50 2.85
CA ASP A 128 -12.30 -8.84 4.01
C ASP A 128 -12.73 -9.96 4.97
N ILE A 129 -11.84 -10.27 5.93
CA ILE A 129 -11.95 -11.43 6.82
C ILE A 129 -12.22 -10.94 8.23
N VAL A 130 -13.28 -11.46 8.83
CA VAL A 130 -13.64 -11.22 10.22
C VAL A 130 -13.46 -12.52 11.00
N VAL A 131 -12.64 -12.47 12.04
CA VAL A 131 -12.47 -13.56 13.01
C VAL A 131 -13.00 -13.08 14.36
N ASN A 132 -13.88 -13.88 14.97
CA ASN A 132 -14.43 -13.66 16.31
C ASN A 132 -14.89 -15.02 16.88
N ASP A 133 -13.94 -15.91 17.16
CA ASP A 133 -14.15 -17.32 17.50
C ASP A 133 -13.97 -17.64 18.99
N GLY A 134 -13.76 -16.61 19.81
CA GLY A 134 -13.49 -16.73 21.24
C GLY A 134 -12.00 -16.82 21.60
N LYS A 135 -11.13 -17.27 20.68
CA LYS A 135 -9.68 -17.26 20.82
C LYS A 135 -9.11 -15.99 20.20
N PHE A 136 -9.53 -15.65 18.98
CA PHE A 136 -9.10 -14.49 18.24
C PHE A 136 -10.26 -13.55 17.94
N LYS A 137 -9.94 -12.25 17.90
CA LYS A 137 -10.87 -11.21 17.50
C LYS A 137 -10.16 -10.15 16.68
N TYR A 138 -10.36 -10.16 15.35
CA TYR A 138 -9.83 -9.15 14.45
C TYR A 138 -10.60 -9.08 13.14
N LYS A 139 -10.46 -7.97 12.43
CA LYS A 139 -10.92 -7.79 11.06
C LYS A 139 -9.77 -7.33 10.20
N ILE A 140 -9.41 -8.11 9.18
CA ILE A 140 -8.38 -7.74 8.21
C ILE A 140 -8.99 -7.53 6.83
N LYS A 141 -8.44 -6.55 6.10
CA LYS A 141 -8.80 -6.35 4.70
C LYS A 141 -7.62 -5.87 3.87
N GLY A 142 -7.66 -6.19 2.58
CA GLY A 142 -6.64 -5.78 1.62
C GLY A 142 -6.82 -6.42 0.26
N PHE A 143 -5.77 -6.28 -0.53
CA PHE A 143 -5.69 -6.86 -1.87
C PHE A 143 -4.32 -7.54 -2.01
N ILE A 144 -4.30 -8.72 -2.60
CA ILE A 144 -3.10 -9.41 -3.03
C ILE A 144 -2.94 -9.12 -4.52
N ASP A 145 -1.85 -8.47 -4.91
CA ASP A 145 -1.65 -8.03 -6.28
C ASP A 145 -1.77 -9.17 -7.28
N LYS A 146 -1.18 -10.33 -6.93
CA LYS A 146 -1.30 -11.54 -7.73
C LYS A 146 -1.19 -12.80 -6.87
N LEU A 147 -2.12 -13.73 -7.07
CA LEU A 147 -2.17 -15.01 -6.36
C LEU A 147 -2.21 -16.15 -7.36
N PHE A 148 -1.32 -17.14 -7.17
CA PHE A 148 -1.28 -18.36 -7.96
C PHE A 148 -1.48 -19.58 -7.03
N LEU A 149 -2.45 -20.43 -7.39
CA LEU A 149 -2.77 -21.62 -6.61
C LEU A 149 -2.40 -22.88 -7.41
N TYR A 150 -1.47 -23.67 -6.90
CA TYR A 150 -0.99 -24.91 -7.52
C TYR A 150 -1.57 -26.12 -6.80
N LYS A 151 -2.67 -26.67 -7.32
CA LYS A 151 -3.47 -27.71 -6.67
C LYS A 151 -2.70 -28.99 -6.35
N LYS A 152 -1.84 -29.44 -7.26
CA LYS A 152 -1.08 -30.68 -7.07
C LYS A 152 -0.07 -30.57 -5.91
N GLN A 153 0.54 -29.42 -5.77
CA GLN A 153 1.54 -29.11 -4.73
C GLN A 153 0.89 -28.62 -3.43
N LYS A 154 -0.42 -28.33 -3.42
CA LYS A 154 -1.10 -27.61 -2.34
C LYS A 154 -0.39 -26.30 -1.97
N PHE A 155 0.19 -25.64 -2.97
CA PHE A 155 1.05 -24.47 -2.83
C PHE A 155 0.38 -23.21 -3.35
N ALA A 156 0.45 -22.14 -2.59
CA ALA A 156 0.04 -20.80 -2.97
C ALA A 156 1.26 -19.87 -3.08
N LEU A 157 1.44 -19.28 -4.27
CA LEU A 157 2.44 -18.22 -4.48
C LEU A 157 1.73 -16.87 -4.45
N ILE A 158 2.14 -16.05 -3.51
CA ILE A 158 1.68 -14.67 -3.33
C ILE A 158 2.71 -13.76 -3.95
N ARG A 159 2.32 -12.90 -4.87
CA ARG A 159 3.21 -11.94 -5.51
C ARG A 159 2.70 -10.52 -5.32
N ASP A 160 3.62 -9.63 -4.92
CA ASP A 160 3.35 -8.22 -4.72
C ASP A 160 4.33 -7.37 -5.55
N PHE A 161 3.81 -6.35 -6.22
CA PHE A 161 4.57 -5.47 -7.08
C PHE A 161 4.97 -4.17 -6.36
N LYS A 162 6.27 -3.88 -6.28
CA LYS A 162 6.81 -2.70 -5.62
C LYS A 162 7.41 -1.71 -6.62
N THR A 163 7.01 -0.46 -6.51
CA THR A 163 7.53 0.65 -7.34
C THR A 163 8.51 1.55 -6.58
N SER A 164 9.00 1.11 -5.43
CA SER A 164 10.00 1.82 -4.63
C SER A 164 11.38 1.87 -5.32
N ARG A 165 12.24 2.80 -4.86
CA ARG A 165 13.63 2.93 -5.33
C ARG A 165 14.60 2.02 -4.59
N GLU A 166 14.16 1.39 -3.51
CA GLU A 166 14.94 0.50 -2.68
C GLU A 166 14.19 -0.79 -2.44
N THR A 167 14.93 -1.88 -2.39
CA THR A 167 14.42 -3.20 -1.99
C THR A 167 14.34 -3.27 -0.45
N PHE A 168 13.68 -4.30 0.07
CA PHE A 168 13.66 -4.55 1.51
C PHE A 168 15.07 -4.76 2.06
N LYS A 169 15.30 -4.26 3.28
CA LYS A 169 16.58 -4.36 3.99
C LYS A 169 16.34 -4.77 5.45
N GLY A 170 17.34 -5.42 6.03
CA GLY A 170 17.35 -5.75 7.45
C GLY A 170 16.14 -6.58 7.87
N LYS A 171 15.38 -6.06 8.85
CA LYS A 171 14.23 -6.77 9.44
C LYS A 171 13.12 -7.06 8.42
N GLU A 172 12.88 -6.18 7.45
CA GLU A 172 11.81 -6.35 6.46
C GLU A 172 11.98 -7.58 5.55
N VAL A 173 13.19 -8.13 5.44
CA VAL A 173 13.46 -9.36 4.67
C VAL A 173 13.07 -10.61 5.46
N LYS A 174 12.98 -10.51 6.80
CA LYS A 174 12.74 -11.66 7.70
C LYS A 174 11.38 -11.61 8.38
N ASP A 175 10.86 -10.41 8.59
CA ASP A 175 9.64 -10.15 9.38
C ASP A 175 8.86 -9.03 8.67
N ASN A 176 8.10 -9.43 7.64
CA ASN A 176 7.34 -8.50 6.81
C ASN A 176 5.85 -8.60 7.12
N LEU A 177 5.31 -7.55 7.72
CA LEU A 177 3.90 -7.47 8.10
C LEU A 177 2.94 -7.75 6.92
N GLN A 178 3.30 -7.34 5.71
CA GLN A 178 2.45 -7.55 4.54
C GLN A 178 2.45 -9.01 4.10
N ASP A 179 3.58 -9.69 4.20
CA ASP A 179 3.71 -11.13 3.95
C ASP A 179 2.85 -11.94 4.94
N TYR A 180 2.97 -11.64 6.25
CA TYR A 180 2.10 -12.26 7.28
C TYR A 180 0.62 -12.04 6.99
N MET A 181 0.24 -10.81 6.65
CA MET A 181 -1.15 -10.45 6.36
C MET A 181 -1.70 -11.23 5.16
N TYR A 182 -0.91 -11.33 4.09
CA TYR A 182 -1.30 -12.05 2.88
C TYR A 182 -1.34 -13.57 3.10
N SER A 183 -0.34 -14.12 3.79
CA SER A 183 -0.30 -15.55 4.12
C SER A 183 -1.49 -15.95 5.00
N LEU A 184 -1.86 -15.10 5.96
CA LEU A 184 -3.05 -15.30 6.79
C LEU A 184 -4.35 -15.22 5.95
N ALA A 185 -4.44 -14.24 5.04
CA ALA A 185 -5.59 -14.14 4.14
C ALA A 185 -5.74 -15.38 3.26
N VAL A 186 -4.64 -15.91 2.70
CA VAL A 186 -4.66 -17.15 1.92
C VAL A 186 -5.06 -18.36 2.77
N LYS A 187 -4.57 -18.45 4.03
CA LYS A 187 -5.00 -19.50 4.98
C LYS A 187 -6.51 -19.53 5.17
N HIS A 188 -7.15 -18.36 5.29
CA HIS A 188 -8.60 -18.26 5.46
C HIS A 188 -9.39 -18.50 4.17
N LEU A 189 -8.92 -17.94 3.04
CA LEU A 189 -9.65 -18.01 1.77
C LEU A 189 -9.48 -19.37 1.05
N PHE A 190 -8.32 -20.00 1.23
CA PHE A 190 -7.91 -21.21 0.52
C PHE A 190 -7.21 -22.20 1.46
N PRO A 191 -7.91 -22.71 2.48
CA PRO A 191 -7.31 -23.54 3.54
C PRO A 191 -6.69 -24.86 3.04
N GLU A 192 -7.07 -25.32 1.84
CA GLU A 192 -6.51 -26.51 1.22
C GLU A 192 -5.07 -26.30 0.68
N TYR A 193 -4.60 -25.05 0.61
CA TYR A 193 -3.23 -24.71 0.21
C TYR A 193 -2.39 -24.43 1.44
N SER A 194 -1.82 -25.53 2.00
CA SER A 194 -1.05 -25.49 3.25
C SER A 194 0.30 -24.79 3.10
N ASP A 195 0.92 -24.93 1.92
CA ASP A 195 2.20 -24.32 1.63
C ASP A 195 1.99 -22.96 0.99
N ARG A 196 2.58 -21.92 1.59
CA ARG A 196 2.45 -20.53 1.17
C ARG A 196 3.82 -19.87 1.11
N ALA A 197 4.07 -19.14 0.04
CA ALA A 197 5.28 -18.31 -0.07
C ALA A 197 4.94 -16.99 -0.76
N SER A 198 5.62 -15.93 -0.33
CA SER A 198 5.50 -14.61 -0.92
C SER A 198 6.78 -14.21 -1.66
N GLU A 199 6.60 -13.53 -2.78
CA GLU A 199 7.67 -12.83 -3.48
C GLU A 199 7.28 -11.38 -3.76
N PHE A 200 8.23 -10.47 -3.56
CA PHE A 200 8.07 -9.05 -3.83
C PHE A 200 8.93 -8.67 -5.04
N LEU A 201 8.28 -8.11 -6.06
CA LEU A 201 8.95 -7.72 -7.31
C LEU A 201 9.13 -6.21 -7.36
N PHE A 202 10.37 -5.75 -7.23
CA PHE A 202 10.74 -4.34 -7.26
C PHE A 202 10.96 -3.89 -8.71
N LEU A 203 9.93 -3.36 -9.34
CA LEU A 203 9.80 -3.14 -10.77
C LEU A 203 10.81 -2.15 -11.39
N LYS A 204 11.52 -1.37 -10.58
CA LYS A 204 12.60 -0.49 -11.07
C LYS A 204 13.92 -1.20 -11.30
N PHE A 205 14.06 -2.40 -10.77
CA PHE A 205 15.24 -3.24 -10.87
C PHE A 205 15.07 -4.26 -11.98
N GLU A 206 16.14 -4.90 -12.34
CA GLU A 206 16.12 -6.09 -13.17
C GLU A 206 15.53 -7.25 -12.35
N LEU A 207 14.60 -7.98 -12.96
CA LEU A 207 13.91 -9.10 -12.31
C LEU A 207 14.50 -10.42 -12.83
N ASP A 208 15.58 -10.83 -12.21
CA ASP A 208 16.26 -12.11 -12.45
C ASP A 208 16.71 -12.76 -11.14
N ASP A 209 17.39 -13.88 -11.20
CA ASP A 209 17.88 -14.60 -10.01
C ASP A 209 19.29 -14.17 -9.57
N SER A 210 19.80 -13.04 -10.05
CA SER A 210 21.09 -12.48 -9.65
C SER A 210 21.03 -11.87 -8.23
N LYS A 211 22.20 -11.64 -7.64
CA LYS A 211 22.32 -11.01 -6.30
C LYS A 211 21.77 -9.56 -6.23
N ASN A 212 21.75 -8.89 -7.37
CA ASN A 212 21.26 -7.50 -7.48
C ASN A 212 19.85 -7.43 -8.10
N SER A 213 19.15 -8.53 -8.12
CA SER A 213 17.79 -8.64 -8.62
C SER A 213 16.79 -7.82 -7.80
N GLY A 214 15.74 -7.38 -8.47
CA GLY A 214 14.57 -6.80 -7.83
C GLY A 214 13.61 -7.83 -7.22
N ILE A 215 14.00 -9.10 -7.09
CA ILE A 215 13.16 -10.16 -6.56
C ILE A 215 13.54 -10.44 -5.11
N ILE A 216 12.59 -10.32 -4.20
CA ILE A 216 12.75 -10.72 -2.80
C ILE A 216 11.76 -11.85 -2.51
N ARG A 217 12.28 -13.06 -2.31
CA ARG A 217 11.49 -14.22 -1.86
C ARG A 217 11.54 -14.29 -0.35
N MET A 218 10.36 -14.33 0.26
CA MET A 218 10.23 -14.44 1.71
C MET A 218 10.39 -15.90 2.13
N ALA A 219 10.88 -16.11 3.36
CA ALA A 219 10.86 -17.44 3.96
C ALA A 219 9.40 -17.91 4.15
N PRO A 220 9.11 -19.19 4.02
CA PRO A 220 7.77 -19.71 4.31
C PRO A 220 7.35 -19.38 5.74
N ILE A 221 6.10 -18.96 5.89
CA ILE A 221 5.46 -18.68 7.19
C ILE A 221 4.69 -19.93 7.60
N THR A 222 4.99 -20.46 8.78
CA THR A 222 4.32 -21.64 9.32
C THR A 222 2.93 -21.30 9.89
N ASP A 223 2.12 -22.32 10.15
CA ASP A 223 0.82 -22.10 10.80
C ASP A 223 0.98 -21.64 12.26
N ASP A 224 2.04 -22.02 12.94
CA ASP A 224 2.38 -21.54 14.29
C ASP A 224 2.76 -20.04 14.27
N ASP A 225 3.55 -19.62 13.25
CA ASP A 225 3.86 -18.20 13.05
C ASP A 225 2.58 -17.37 12.80
N LEU A 226 1.65 -17.92 12.00
CA LEU A 226 0.37 -17.26 11.73
C LEU A 226 -0.50 -17.22 12.98
N GLU A 227 -0.53 -18.25 13.81
CA GLU A 227 -1.24 -18.22 15.09
C GLU A 227 -0.68 -17.12 16.02
N GLY A 228 0.66 -17.02 16.12
CA GLY A 228 1.32 -15.91 16.83
C GLY A 228 0.93 -14.55 16.28
N PHE A 229 0.81 -14.42 14.97
CA PHE A 229 0.35 -13.20 14.31
C PHE A 229 -1.13 -12.89 14.59
N GLU A 230 -2.02 -13.89 14.64
CA GLU A 230 -3.42 -13.72 15.01
C GLU A 230 -3.57 -13.18 16.45
N HIS A 231 -2.73 -13.61 17.40
CA HIS A 231 -2.65 -13.01 18.74
C HIS A 231 -2.25 -11.53 18.69
N GLN A 232 -1.27 -11.16 17.87
CA GLN A 232 -0.88 -9.75 17.69
C GLN A 232 -2.01 -8.93 17.07
N LEU A 233 -2.69 -9.46 16.04
CA LEU A 233 -3.83 -8.78 15.43
C LEU A 233 -4.96 -8.57 16.42
N THR A 234 -5.26 -9.56 17.26
CA THR A 234 -6.28 -9.45 18.32
C THR A 234 -5.96 -8.32 19.30
N ALA A 235 -4.72 -8.23 19.78
CA ALA A 235 -4.29 -7.15 20.66
C ALA A 235 -4.35 -5.77 19.99
N ILE A 236 -3.93 -5.67 18.71
CA ILE A 236 -4.01 -4.42 17.94
C ILE A 236 -5.48 -4.03 17.71
N GLN A 237 -6.34 -5.00 17.42
CA GLN A 237 -7.77 -4.77 17.22
C GLN A 237 -8.43 -4.24 18.47
N GLU A 238 -8.15 -4.85 19.62
CA GLU A 238 -8.69 -4.42 20.92
C GLU A 238 -8.25 -2.98 21.24
N TYR A 239 -6.97 -2.67 21.02
CA TYR A 239 -6.46 -1.32 21.18
C TYR A 239 -7.17 -0.32 20.25
N LEU A 240 -7.33 -0.66 18.97
CA LEU A 240 -7.95 0.24 17.98
C LEU A 240 -9.47 0.35 18.11
N ASP A 241 -10.15 -0.65 18.62
CA ASP A 241 -11.61 -0.60 18.87
C ASP A 241 -11.95 0.40 20.00
N ASN A 242 -10.98 0.71 20.86
CA ASN A 242 -11.08 1.68 21.96
C ASN A 242 -10.22 2.94 21.72
N PHE A 243 -9.61 3.11 20.55
CA PHE A 243 -8.65 4.15 20.26
C PHE A 243 -9.26 5.55 20.29
N SER A 244 -8.69 6.43 21.09
CA SER A 244 -9.12 7.80 21.32
C SER A 244 -8.10 8.84 20.85
N GLU A 245 -8.46 10.12 20.92
CA GLU A 245 -7.51 11.22 20.69
C GLU A 245 -6.39 11.21 21.72
N GLU A 246 -6.66 10.84 22.97
CA GLU A 246 -5.65 10.74 24.03
C GLU A 246 -4.63 9.65 23.70
N ASP A 247 -5.07 8.49 23.20
CA ASP A 247 -4.18 7.42 22.76
C ASP A 247 -3.29 7.86 21.59
N ALA A 248 -3.78 8.76 20.75
CA ALA A 248 -3.01 9.31 19.64
C ALA A 248 -1.75 10.08 20.10
N TYR A 249 -1.69 10.53 21.34
CA TYR A 249 -0.49 11.15 21.94
C TYR A 249 0.51 10.14 22.51
N SER A 250 0.19 8.87 22.59
CA SER A 250 1.04 7.86 23.25
C SER A 250 2.30 7.56 22.46
N ASN A 251 2.20 7.39 21.14
CA ASN A 251 3.30 7.07 20.23
C ASN A 251 3.47 8.13 19.14
N PHE A 252 3.69 9.38 19.55
CA PHE A 252 4.03 10.45 18.62
C PHE A 252 5.42 10.24 18.02
N ALA A 253 5.53 10.36 16.70
CA ALA A 253 6.84 10.33 16.05
C ALA A 253 7.78 11.43 16.58
N SER A 254 7.25 12.59 16.94
CA SER A 254 8.01 13.71 17.53
C SER A 254 8.58 13.41 18.92
N LYS A 255 8.09 12.39 19.62
CA LYS A 255 8.62 11.93 20.91
C LYS A 255 9.61 10.78 20.76
N GLN A 256 9.75 10.21 19.57
CA GLN A 256 10.69 9.12 19.34
C GLN A 256 12.13 9.64 19.46
N PRO A 257 13.04 8.87 20.07
CA PRO A 257 14.44 9.25 20.15
C PRO A 257 15.01 9.40 18.74
N PHE A 258 15.89 10.37 18.56
CA PHE A 258 16.64 10.51 17.34
C PHE A 258 17.45 9.24 17.06
N PRO A 259 17.54 8.81 15.80
CA PRO A 259 18.62 7.92 15.41
C PRO A 259 19.94 8.56 15.89
N LYS A 260 20.83 7.76 16.43
CA LYS A 260 22.17 8.22 16.88
C LYS A 260 23.02 8.83 15.76
N ASP A 261 22.54 8.74 14.53
CA ASP A 261 23.09 9.39 13.36
C ASP A 261 22.78 10.90 13.42
N LYS A 262 23.82 11.66 13.77
CA LYS A 262 23.78 13.06 14.18
C LYS A 262 23.49 14.06 13.06
N THR A 263 23.16 13.63 11.86
CA THR A 263 22.98 14.52 10.69
C THR A 263 21.61 15.21 10.67
N PHE A 264 20.64 14.79 11.48
CA PHE A 264 19.29 15.30 11.47
C PHE A 264 18.80 15.79 12.82
N SER A 265 18.24 17.00 12.84
CA SER A 265 17.59 17.61 14.01
C SER A 265 16.07 17.47 13.95
N GLY A 266 15.51 16.30 14.22
CA GLY A 266 14.06 16.08 14.27
C GLY A 266 13.66 14.67 13.88
N PRO A 267 12.48 14.18 14.32
CA PRO A 267 12.00 12.87 13.97
C PRO A 267 11.83 12.75 12.46
N LEU A 268 12.40 11.72 11.84
CA LEU A 268 12.37 11.49 10.39
C LEU A 268 10.92 11.48 9.84
N GLN A 269 9.98 10.91 10.60
CA GLN A 269 8.58 10.83 10.21
C GLN A 269 7.88 12.20 10.09
N CYS A 270 8.37 13.22 10.80
CA CYS A 270 7.81 14.58 10.72
C CYS A 270 8.33 15.38 9.54
N GLY A 271 9.40 14.91 8.88
CA GLY A 271 10.07 15.60 7.78
C GLY A 271 10.88 16.82 8.17
N PHE A 272 11.60 17.38 7.21
CA PHE A 272 12.61 18.42 7.43
C PHE A 272 12.09 19.84 7.28
N ALA A 273 10.95 20.02 6.59
CA ALA A 273 10.41 21.36 6.38
C ALA A 273 10.03 22.03 7.71
N LYS A 274 10.43 23.30 7.87
CA LYS A 274 10.14 24.13 9.05
C LYS A 274 8.83 24.91 8.93
N TYR A 275 8.37 25.15 7.70
CA TYR A 275 7.11 25.83 7.37
C TYR A 275 6.48 25.23 6.11
N PRO A 276 5.17 25.42 5.90
CA PRO A 276 4.47 24.90 4.72
C PRO A 276 5.09 25.43 3.42
N GLY A 277 5.26 24.56 2.43
CA GLY A 277 5.78 24.94 1.11
C GLY A 277 7.26 25.23 1.05
N GLN A 278 8.04 24.95 2.11
CA GLN A 278 9.49 25.13 2.08
C GLN A 278 10.14 24.30 0.98
N LEU A 279 10.99 24.96 0.17
CA LEU A 279 11.74 24.33 -0.90
C LEU A 279 13.18 24.03 -0.46
N LYS A 280 13.80 23.06 -1.08
CA LYS A 280 15.24 22.79 -1.04
C LYS A 280 15.98 23.79 -1.95
N ILE A 281 17.31 23.75 -1.90
CA ILE A 281 18.18 24.60 -2.74
C ILE A 281 17.95 24.35 -4.25
N ASP A 282 17.60 23.11 -4.62
CA ASP A 282 17.31 22.71 -6.01
C ASP A 282 15.87 23.08 -6.45
N GLY A 283 15.12 23.83 -5.65
CA GLY A 283 13.74 24.24 -5.93
C GLY A 283 12.69 23.14 -5.70
N THR A 284 13.08 21.93 -5.34
CA THR A 284 12.11 20.87 -5.05
C THR A 284 11.52 21.02 -3.66
N PRO A 285 10.25 20.59 -3.42
CA PRO A 285 9.63 20.65 -2.11
C PRO A 285 10.42 19.88 -1.03
N MET A 286 10.64 20.54 0.10
CA MET A 286 11.20 19.87 1.25
C MET A 286 10.16 18.94 1.89
N TRP A 287 10.55 17.72 2.18
CA TRP A 287 9.63 16.73 2.73
C TRP A 287 9.09 17.13 4.09
N ALA A 288 7.78 16.95 4.25
CA ALA A 288 7.06 17.10 5.51
C ALA A 288 5.96 16.05 5.65
N CYS A 289 5.68 15.64 6.88
CA CYS A 289 4.52 14.81 7.18
C CYS A 289 3.23 15.52 6.74
N SER A 290 2.34 14.81 6.08
CA SER A 290 1.05 15.38 5.62
C SER A 290 0.16 15.89 6.74
N CYS A 291 0.38 15.40 7.97
CA CYS A 291 -0.37 15.83 9.16
C CYS A 291 0.31 16.96 9.93
N LYS A 292 1.41 17.56 9.43
CA LYS A 292 2.24 18.46 10.21
C LYS A 292 1.58 19.81 10.48
N TRP A 293 0.93 20.41 9.47
CA TRP A 293 0.33 21.73 9.55
C TRP A 293 -1.18 21.70 9.39
N ALA A 294 -1.83 22.76 9.85
CA ALA A 294 -3.25 22.98 9.64
C ALA A 294 -3.56 23.24 8.17
N PHE A 295 -4.72 22.79 7.70
CA PHE A 295 -5.26 23.07 6.38
C PHE A 295 -6.76 22.80 6.33
N ASP A 296 -7.44 23.44 5.38
CA ASP A 296 -8.82 23.16 5.04
C ASP A 296 -8.90 22.03 4.02
N TYR A 297 -9.98 21.25 4.08
CA TYR A 297 -10.24 20.17 3.16
C TYR A 297 -11.75 19.96 2.98
N PHE A 298 -12.13 19.12 2.03
CA PHE A 298 -13.51 18.80 1.74
C PHE A 298 -13.76 17.31 1.99
N SER A 299 -14.93 16.99 2.54
CA SER A 299 -15.33 15.58 2.75
C SER A 299 -16.68 15.34 2.12
N THR A 300 -16.78 14.32 1.27
CA THR A 300 -18.09 13.83 0.86
C THR A 300 -18.74 13.10 2.03
N VAL A 301 -20.06 13.26 2.15
CA VAL A 301 -20.84 12.69 3.24
C VAL A 301 -22.02 11.91 2.69
N ASP A 302 -22.43 10.85 3.43
CA ASP A 302 -23.67 10.14 3.14
C ASP A 302 -24.91 10.95 3.60
N GLU A 303 -26.10 10.37 3.42
CA GLU A 303 -27.37 10.98 3.80
C GLU A 303 -27.46 11.31 5.30
N ASN A 304 -26.73 10.56 6.13
CA ASN A 304 -26.67 10.74 7.58
C ASN A 304 -25.53 11.68 8.04
N GLY A 305 -24.81 12.31 7.10
CA GLY A 305 -23.68 13.18 7.41
C GLY A 305 -22.39 12.44 7.77
N LYS A 306 -22.34 11.11 7.60
CA LYS A 306 -21.13 10.33 7.83
C LYS A 306 -20.13 10.58 6.70
N GLN A 307 -18.88 10.87 7.08
CA GLN A 307 -17.80 11.08 6.13
C GLN A 307 -17.52 9.81 5.32
N LEU A 308 -17.44 9.98 4.00
CA LEU A 308 -17.12 8.92 3.04
C LEU A 308 -15.68 9.05 2.53
N LYS A 309 -15.35 10.18 1.89
CA LYS A 309 -14.02 10.40 1.30
C LYS A 309 -13.63 11.87 1.41
N SER A 310 -12.34 12.15 1.59
CA SER A 310 -11.82 13.50 1.71
C SER A 310 -10.95 13.88 0.51
N TYR A 311 -10.96 15.19 0.21
CA TYR A 311 -10.29 15.82 -0.92
C TYR A 311 -9.62 17.11 -0.49
N PHE A 312 -8.48 17.43 -1.10
CA PHE A 312 -7.81 18.71 -0.83
C PHE A 312 -8.52 19.89 -1.48
N ASN A 313 -9.05 19.69 -2.70
CA ASN A 313 -9.72 20.75 -3.44
C ASN A 313 -11.17 20.38 -3.71
N GLU A 314 -12.04 21.37 -3.74
CA GLU A 314 -13.45 21.21 -4.10
C GLU A 314 -13.63 20.65 -5.51
N SER A 315 -12.76 21.07 -6.44
CA SER A 315 -12.76 20.60 -7.83
C SER A 315 -12.48 19.10 -8.01
N ASP A 316 -11.94 18.43 -6.99
CA ASP A 316 -11.63 17.00 -7.03
C ASP A 316 -12.83 16.13 -6.63
N ILE A 317 -13.92 16.77 -6.16
CA ILE A 317 -15.14 16.07 -5.72
C ILE A 317 -15.94 15.64 -6.95
N PRO A 318 -16.39 14.37 -7.03
CA PRO A 318 -17.26 13.93 -8.12
C PRO A 318 -18.56 14.72 -8.17
N GLU A 319 -18.99 15.05 -9.38
CA GLU A 319 -20.23 15.80 -9.63
C GLU A 319 -21.44 15.10 -8.97
N GLY A 320 -22.30 15.87 -8.33
CA GLY A 320 -23.52 15.41 -7.69
C GLY A 320 -23.34 14.81 -6.28
N GLN A 321 -22.12 14.74 -5.73
CA GLN A 321 -21.90 14.31 -4.36
C GLN A 321 -22.10 15.45 -3.35
N LYS A 322 -22.83 15.17 -2.26
CA LYS A 322 -22.93 16.07 -1.11
C LYS A 322 -21.61 16.11 -0.36
N TYR A 323 -21.15 17.29 0.01
CA TYR A 323 -19.88 17.47 0.71
C TYR A 323 -19.94 18.61 1.74
N GLU A 324 -18.96 18.60 2.63
CA GLU A 324 -18.76 19.62 3.65
C GLU A 324 -17.31 20.11 3.61
N LYS A 325 -17.11 21.41 3.83
CA LYS A 325 -15.78 21.98 4.10
C LYS A 325 -15.42 21.70 5.56
N ARG A 326 -14.22 21.20 5.79
CA ARG A 326 -13.67 20.86 7.11
C ARG A 326 -12.28 21.48 7.29
N SER A 327 -11.85 21.62 8.54
CA SER A 327 -10.52 22.13 8.87
C SER A 327 -9.79 21.15 9.76
N TYR A 328 -8.56 20.84 9.40
CA TYR A 328 -7.62 20.10 10.23
C TYR A 328 -6.69 21.06 10.95
N LYS A 329 -6.62 20.98 12.27
CA LYS A 329 -5.86 21.92 13.13
C LYS A 329 -4.33 21.72 13.09
N GLY A 330 -3.85 20.68 12.41
CA GLY A 330 -2.43 20.32 12.39
C GLY A 330 -2.03 19.39 13.52
N CYS A 331 -0.78 18.94 13.46
CA CYS A 331 -0.22 18.05 14.48
C CYS A 331 0.10 18.85 15.76
N PRO A 332 -0.39 18.45 16.93
CA PRO A 332 -0.14 19.16 18.20
C PRO A 332 1.34 19.34 18.55
N ALA A 333 2.20 18.41 18.09
CA ALA A 333 3.64 18.51 18.31
C ALA A 333 4.30 19.68 17.57
N HIS A 334 3.63 20.25 16.56
CA HIS A 334 4.14 21.33 15.70
C HIS A 334 3.30 22.60 15.77
N GLN A 335 2.28 22.63 16.61
CA GLN A 335 1.56 23.88 16.91
C GLN A 335 2.47 24.78 17.78
N LYS A 336 2.49 26.07 17.46
CA LYS A 336 3.16 27.02 18.37
C LYS A 336 2.42 26.95 19.70
N LYS A 337 3.16 26.71 20.79
CA LYS A 337 2.62 26.93 22.13
C LYS A 337 2.25 28.42 22.21
N SER A 338 0.95 28.71 22.26
CA SER A 338 0.42 30.05 22.55
C SER A 338 0.88 30.51 23.91
#